data_3d93049e6e8e5343a1c25fc2f2b1e8c0
#
_entry.id   3d93049e6e8e5343a1c25fc2f2b1e8c0
#
_cell.length_a   1.000
_cell.length_b   1.000
_cell.length_c   1.000
_cell.angle_alpha   90.00
_cell.angle_beta   90.00
_cell.angle_gamma   90.00
#
_symmetry.space_group_name_H-M   'P 1'
#
loop_
_entity.id
_entity.type
_entity.pdbx_description
1 polymer ?
#
loop_
_entity_poly.entity_id
_entity_poly.type
_entity_poly.pdbx_seq_one_letter_code
_entity_poly.pdbx_strand_id
1 'polypeptide(L)'
;MTYRHRVATVFLFGFFLDLINMFIASIAFPAISRALAVSVSQLAWVSNAYILGLTVVVPFSAWLSERWGAKRLFLLSLGLLSLGALAAGLANSLSELIFWRTLQGMGGGLLIPLGQALTWPLFQPHERAKLSAAVMLVGLLAPACSPAIGGLLVEAFSWRWVFFASLPVALLTFVLAVRWLNDTPRPVRPTRFLPLSLLADPLLRFAMLIYLCVPGMFIGVNVVGMFYLQRVTGLAPGAIGALMVPWSLASFAAITFTGRYFNRFGPRPLVVIGCLLQAMGIMLLLKIDADSPLALLILAFTLMGGGGSLCSSTAQSSAFLHTPAEEMPDASALWNLNRQLSFFAGNALLALLALLALLLRVFPPAYAWQGVFISAAVITLLPLLFCLRLNNRAIIHRLHTTLEKS
;
A
#
# COMPACT_ATOMS: atom_id res chain seq x y z
N MET A 1 -10.04 24.13 -12.96
CA MET A 1 -9.30 23.23 -12.05
C MET A 1 -8.11 24.01 -11.50
N THR A 2 -8.01 24.19 -10.18
CA THR A 2 -6.91 24.95 -9.55
C THR A 2 -5.59 24.18 -9.63
N TYR A 3 -4.45 24.88 -9.49
CA TYR A 3 -3.11 24.26 -9.56
C TYR A 3 -2.97 23.05 -8.61
N ARG A 4 -3.41 23.19 -7.36
CA ARG A 4 -3.35 22.11 -6.36
C ARG A 4 -4.08 20.83 -6.80
N HIS A 5 -5.26 20.97 -7.44
CA HIS A 5 -6.00 19.82 -7.95
C HIS A 5 -5.32 19.18 -9.17
N ARG A 6 -4.67 19.97 -10.03
CA ARG A 6 -3.88 19.46 -11.16
C ARG A 6 -2.71 18.60 -10.66
N VAL A 7 -1.97 19.07 -9.66
CA VAL A 7 -0.86 18.32 -9.06
C VAL A 7 -1.36 17.04 -8.39
N ALA A 8 -2.45 17.12 -7.61
CA ALA A 8 -3.05 15.95 -6.99
C ALA A 8 -3.51 14.91 -8.02
N THR A 9 -4.09 15.35 -9.14
CA THR A 9 -4.51 14.45 -10.23
C THR A 9 -3.31 13.73 -10.84
N VAL A 10 -2.23 14.43 -11.14
CA VAL A 10 -1.00 13.83 -11.66
C VAL A 10 -0.44 12.78 -10.67
N PHE A 11 -0.44 13.11 -9.37
CA PHE A 11 -0.02 12.17 -8.34
C PHE A 11 -0.91 10.92 -8.29
N LEU A 12 -2.23 11.07 -8.30
CA LEU A 12 -3.16 9.94 -8.24
C LEU A 12 -3.01 9.01 -9.45
N PHE A 13 -2.80 9.55 -10.65
CA PHE A 13 -2.48 8.76 -11.83
C PHE A 13 -1.14 8.03 -11.70
N GLY A 14 -0.09 8.70 -11.21
CA GLY A 14 1.21 8.07 -10.95
C GLY A 14 1.11 6.96 -9.91
N PHE A 15 0.34 7.17 -8.85
CA PHE A 15 0.08 6.17 -7.82
C PHE A 15 -0.70 4.96 -8.37
N PHE A 16 -1.74 5.22 -9.17
CA PHE A 16 -2.50 4.15 -9.83
C PHE A 16 -1.61 3.33 -10.77
N LEU A 17 -0.76 3.99 -11.56
CA LEU A 17 0.18 3.33 -12.46
C LEU A 17 1.15 2.41 -11.73
N ASP A 18 1.72 2.85 -10.61
CA ASP A 18 2.62 2.00 -9.82
C ASP A 18 1.88 0.76 -9.31
N LEU A 19 0.70 0.95 -8.73
CA LEU A 19 -0.06 -0.15 -8.16
C LEU A 19 -0.58 -1.14 -9.21
N ILE A 20 -1.10 -0.67 -10.35
CA ILE A 20 -1.60 -1.59 -11.38
C ILE A 20 -0.45 -2.41 -11.96
N ASN A 21 0.73 -1.82 -12.18
CA ASN A 21 1.92 -2.55 -12.64
C ASN A 21 2.43 -3.56 -11.61
N MET A 22 2.25 -3.27 -10.32
CA MET A 22 2.62 -4.19 -9.24
C MET A 22 1.77 -5.46 -9.27
N PHE A 23 0.45 -5.35 -9.52
CA PHE A 23 -0.49 -6.46 -9.37
C PHE A 23 -0.81 -7.18 -10.68
N ILE A 24 -0.86 -6.48 -11.82
CA ILE A 24 -1.37 -7.05 -13.07
C ILE A 24 -0.50 -8.19 -13.63
N ALA A 25 0.81 -8.16 -13.39
CA ALA A 25 1.75 -9.14 -13.93
C ALA A 25 1.47 -10.57 -13.47
N SER A 26 1.01 -10.76 -12.22
CA SER A 26 0.74 -12.08 -11.65
C SER A 26 -0.39 -12.84 -12.36
N ILE A 27 -1.33 -12.10 -12.95
CA ILE A 27 -2.45 -12.68 -13.70
C ILE A 27 -1.95 -13.43 -14.97
N ALA A 28 -0.86 -12.95 -15.54
CA ALA A 28 -0.27 -13.53 -16.75
C ALA A 28 0.66 -14.73 -16.47
N PHE A 29 0.97 -15.06 -15.22
CA PHE A 29 1.94 -16.11 -14.88
C PHE A 29 1.68 -17.47 -15.55
N PRO A 30 0.44 -18.01 -15.60
CA PRO A 30 0.20 -19.27 -16.30
C PRO A 30 0.51 -19.20 -17.80
N ALA A 31 0.22 -18.07 -18.45
CA ALA A 31 0.51 -17.87 -19.86
C ALA A 31 2.02 -17.65 -20.12
N ILE A 32 2.72 -16.90 -19.26
CA ILE A 32 4.18 -16.69 -19.32
C ILE A 32 4.91 -18.02 -19.08
N SER A 33 4.47 -18.83 -18.10
CA SER A 33 5.03 -20.15 -17.80
C SER A 33 5.05 -21.04 -19.03
N ARG A 34 3.94 -21.09 -19.74
CA ARG A 34 3.83 -21.86 -21.00
C ARG A 34 4.69 -21.28 -22.13
N ALA A 35 4.71 -19.95 -22.28
CA ALA A 35 5.42 -19.29 -23.36
C ALA A 35 6.95 -19.34 -23.21
N LEU A 36 7.47 -19.23 -21.99
CA LEU A 36 8.91 -19.21 -21.70
C LEU A 36 9.43 -20.56 -21.18
N ALA A 37 8.57 -21.59 -21.05
CA ALA A 37 8.90 -22.90 -20.52
C ALA A 37 9.57 -22.84 -19.11
N VAL A 38 9.05 -22.00 -18.23
CA VAL A 38 9.54 -21.79 -16.85
C VAL A 38 8.47 -22.16 -15.83
N SER A 39 8.88 -22.51 -14.61
CA SER A 39 7.95 -22.83 -13.53
C SER A 39 7.25 -21.58 -12.98
N VAL A 40 6.05 -21.76 -12.45
CA VAL A 40 5.31 -20.66 -11.79
C VAL A 40 6.07 -20.12 -10.58
N SER A 41 6.82 -20.97 -9.87
CA SER A 41 7.66 -20.55 -8.74
C SER A 41 8.80 -19.63 -9.18
N GLN A 42 9.39 -19.85 -10.34
CA GLN A 42 10.40 -18.94 -10.91
C GLN A 42 9.77 -17.61 -11.32
N LEU A 43 8.51 -17.60 -11.76
CA LEU A 43 7.79 -16.36 -12.13
C LEU A 43 7.45 -15.47 -10.94
N ALA A 44 7.48 -15.99 -9.71
CA ALA A 44 7.38 -15.15 -8.51
C ALA A 44 8.46 -14.06 -8.50
N TRP A 45 9.64 -14.32 -9.06
CA TRP A 45 10.70 -13.33 -9.21
C TRP A 45 10.34 -12.16 -10.11
N VAL A 46 9.40 -12.30 -11.03
CA VAL A 46 8.91 -11.21 -11.89
C VAL A 46 8.20 -10.14 -11.05
N SER A 47 7.39 -10.55 -10.07
CA SER A 47 6.74 -9.62 -9.11
C SER A 47 7.74 -9.14 -8.05
N ASN A 48 8.56 -10.03 -7.51
CA ASN A 48 9.55 -9.69 -6.49
C ASN A 48 10.59 -8.69 -7.01
N ALA A 49 11.02 -8.80 -8.26
CA ALA A 49 11.95 -7.88 -8.90
C ALA A 49 11.39 -6.46 -8.98
N TYR A 50 10.10 -6.32 -9.30
CA TYR A 50 9.43 -5.02 -9.29
C TYR A 50 9.42 -4.41 -7.87
N ILE A 51 9.01 -5.19 -6.87
CA ILE A 51 8.95 -4.74 -5.47
C ILE A 51 10.36 -4.41 -4.95
N LEU A 52 11.38 -5.19 -5.33
CA LEU A 52 12.76 -4.93 -4.98
C LEU A 52 13.24 -3.60 -5.56
N GLY A 53 13.05 -3.39 -6.87
CA GLY A 53 13.40 -2.13 -7.55
C GLY A 53 12.72 -0.93 -6.89
N LEU A 54 11.43 -1.04 -6.60
CA LEU A 54 10.65 -0.04 -5.89
C LEU A 54 11.23 0.27 -4.50
N THR A 55 11.50 -0.76 -3.71
CA THR A 55 11.97 -0.61 -2.32
C THR A 55 13.36 0.01 -2.25
N VAL A 56 14.26 -0.40 -3.15
CA VAL A 56 15.65 0.10 -3.19
C VAL A 56 15.70 1.59 -3.51
N VAL A 57 14.82 2.10 -4.39
CA VAL A 57 14.89 3.48 -4.84
C VAL A 57 14.21 4.48 -3.91
N VAL A 58 13.22 4.04 -3.13
CA VAL A 58 12.43 4.91 -2.24
C VAL A 58 13.28 5.75 -1.28
N PRO A 59 14.31 5.20 -0.58
CA PRO A 59 15.16 5.99 0.32
C PRO A 59 15.90 7.14 -0.35
N PHE A 60 16.18 7.01 -1.66
CA PHE A 60 16.91 8.02 -2.44
C PHE A 60 15.99 9.10 -3.03
N SER A 61 14.67 8.94 -2.91
CA SER A 61 13.70 9.82 -3.58
C SER A 61 13.82 11.29 -3.17
N ALA A 62 14.04 11.57 -1.88
CA ALA A 62 14.22 12.93 -1.38
C ALA A 62 15.54 13.55 -1.93
N TRP A 63 16.65 12.84 -1.81
CA TRP A 63 17.96 13.27 -2.29
C TRP A 63 17.96 13.54 -3.82
N LEU A 64 17.40 12.62 -4.59
CA LEU A 64 17.26 12.77 -6.04
C LEU A 64 16.37 13.95 -6.40
N SER A 65 15.28 14.14 -5.66
CA SER A 65 14.34 15.27 -5.86
C SER A 65 15.01 16.63 -5.59
N GLU A 66 15.85 16.73 -4.58
CA GLU A 66 16.61 17.94 -4.28
C GLU A 66 17.63 18.25 -5.39
N ARG A 67 18.31 17.21 -5.89
CA ARG A 67 19.38 17.35 -6.88
C ARG A 67 18.85 17.67 -8.29
N TRP A 68 17.79 17.01 -8.72
CA TRP A 68 17.27 17.09 -10.10
C TRP A 68 15.97 17.87 -10.22
N GLY A 69 15.35 18.23 -9.10
CA GLY A 69 14.03 18.83 -9.07
C GLY A 69 12.91 17.80 -9.14
N ALA A 70 11.86 18.00 -8.34
CA ALA A 70 10.78 17.01 -8.18
C ALA A 70 10.02 16.74 -9.50
N LYS A 71 9.76 17.77 -10.31
CA LYS A 71 9.10 17.63 -11.64
C LYS A 71 9.94 16.77 -12.59
N ARG A 72 11.22 17.11 -12.76
CA ARG A 72 12.11 16.38 -13.68
C ARG A 72 12.24 14.93 -13.25
N LEU A 73 12.44 14.71 -11.96
CA LEU A 73 12.55 13.35 -11.42
C LEU A 73 11.24 12.57 -11.59
N PHE A 74 10.08 13.20 -11.42
CA PHE A 74 8.78 12.56 -11.66
C PHE A 74 8.62 12.14 -13.14
N LEU A 75 9.01 13.01 -14.08
CA LEU A 75 8.98 12.70 -15.51
C LEU A 75 9.97 11.59 -15.89
N LEU A 76 11.19 11.60 -15.33
CA LEU A 76 12.17 10.53 -15.53
C LEU A 76 11.66 9.19 -14.96
N SER A 77 11.00 9.22 -13.81
CA SER A 77 10.39 8.04 -13.20
C SER A 77 9.28 7.44 -14.06
N LEU A 78 8.40 8.28 -14.62
CA LEU A 78 7.39 7.84 -15.59
C LEU A 78 8.04 7.28 -16.86
N GLY A 79 9.10 7.91 -17.36
CA GLY A 79 9.86 7.42 -18.51
C GLY A 79 10.48 6.05 -18.25
N LEU A 80 11.12 5.86 -17.08
CA LEU A 80 11.73 4.60 -16.68
C LEU A 80 10.68 3.49 -16.49
N LEU A 81 9.56 3.82 -15.83
CA LEU A 81 8.42 2.90 -15.68
C LEU A 81 7.88 2.46 -17.04
N SER A 82 7.69 3.41 -17.96
CA SER A 82 7.15 3.14 -19.30
C SER A 82 8.12 2.33 -20.15
N LEU A 83 9.41 2.66 -20.12
CA LEU A 83 10.46 1.90 -20.80
C LEU A 83 10.54 0.47 -20.28
N GLY A 84 10.53 0.32 -18.94
CA GLY A 84 10.52 -1.00 -18.31
C GLY A 84 9.28 -1.82 -18.67
N ALA A 85 8.09 -1.18 -18.74
CA ALA A 85 6.86 -1.84 -19.16
C ALA A 85 6.93 -2.30 -20.63
N LEU A 86 7.37 -1.42 -21.51
CA LEU A 86 7.54 -1.75 -22.94
C LEU A 86 8.52 -2.90 -23.13
N ALA A 87 9.69 -2.82 -22.51
CA ALA A 87 10.73 -3.83 -22.64
C ALA A 87 10.34 -5.16 -21.96
N ALA A 88 9.64 -5.14 -20.84
CA ALA A 88 9.09 -6.34 -20.21
C ALA A 88 8.08 -7.06 -21.11
N GLY A 89 7.21 -6.30 -21.79
CA GLY A 89 6.29 -6.85 -22.78
C GLY A 89 6.98 -7.44 -24.03
N LEU A 90 8.19 -7.01 -24.36
CA LEU A 90 9.00 -7.50 -25.46
C LEU A 90 10.00 -8.59 -25.05
N ALA A 91 10.12 -8.91 -23.77
CA ALA A 91 11.07 -9.89 -23.26
C ALA A 91 10.84 -11.29 -23.84
N ASN A 92 11.94 -12.00 -24.11
CA ASN A 92 11.94 -13.36 -24.66
C ASN A 92 12.54 -14.39 -23.69
N SER A 93 13.01 -13.95 -22.53
CA SER A 93 13.53 -14.81 -21.47
C SER A 93 13.10 -14.34 -20.10
N LEU A 94 13.13 -15.25 -19.12
CA LEU A 94 12.83 -14.92 -17.72
C LEU A 94 13.82 -13.88 -17.17
N SER A 95 15.09 -13.99 -17.52
CA SER A 95 16.14 -13.08 -17.06
C SER A 95 15.92 -11.65 -17.54
N GLU A 96 15.56 -11.49 -18.83
CA GLU A 96 15.18 -10.19 -19.40
C GLU A 96 13.97 -9.63 -18.70
N LEU A 97 12.94 -10.45 -18.48
CA LEU A 97 11.72 -10.04 -17.82
C LEU A 97 12.00 -9.56 -16.38
N ILE A 98 12.79 -10.28 -15.60
CA ILE A 98 13.22 -9.89 -14.25
C ILE A 98 14.00 -8.58 -14.27
N PHE A 99 14.95 -8.42 -15.19
CA PHE A 99 15.73 -7.20 -15.32
C PHE A 99 14.86 -5.97 -15.60
N TRP A 100 13.98 -6.06 -16.61
CA TRP A 100 13.10 -4.95 -16.95
C TRP A 100 12.06 -4.65 -15.89
N ARG A 101 11.59 -5.67 -15.17
CA ARG A 101 10.71 -5.50 -14.02
C ARG A 101 11.39 -4.78 -12.86
N THR A 102 12.69 -5.04 -12.63
CA THR A 102 13.45 -4.29 -11.61
C THR A 102 13.53 -2.81 -11.97
N LEU A 103 13.89 -2.49 -13.21
CA LEU A 103 13.96 -1.10 -13.68
C LEU A 103 12.58 -0.42 -13.67
N GLN A 104 11.54 -1.13 -14.06
CA GLN A 104 10.17 -0.65 -14.00
C GLN A 104 9.76 -0.32 -12.56
N GLY A 105 10.10 -1.20 -11.61
CA GLY A 105 9.87 -0.98 -10.18
C GLY A 105 10.65 0.24 -9.63
N MET A 106 11.87 0.47 -10.06
CA MET A 106 12.62 1.68 -9.70
C MET A 106 11.92 2.96 -10.20
N GLY A 107 11.36 2.92 -11.42
CA GLY A 107 10.53 4.01 -11.91
C GLY A 107 9.26 4.22 -11.05
N GLY A 108 8.50 3.16 -10.81
CA GLY A 108 7.29 3.19 -9.99
C GLY A 108 7.52 3.69 -8.57
N GLY A 109 8.59 3.20 -7.92
CA GLY A 109 8.91 3.50 -6.53
C GLY A 109 9.21 4.97 -6.23
N LEU A 110 9.61 5.75 -7.22
CA LEU A 110 9.79 7.20 -7.06
C LEU A 110 8.48 7.99 -7.19
N LEU A 111 7.49 7.48 -7.93
CA LEU A 111 6.26 8.23 -8.22
C LEU A 111 5.47 8.56 -6.95
N ILE A 112 5.43 7.64 -5.98
CA ILE A 112 4.64 7.83 -4.77
C ILE A 112 5.23 8.89 -3.84
N PRO A 113 6.51 8.78 -3.38
CA PRO A 113 7.08 9.78 -2.49
C PRO A 113 7.19 11.16 -3.15
N LEU A 114 7.51 11.22 -4.45
CA LEU A 114 7.55 12.49 -5.19
C LEU A 114 6.17 13.12 -5.32
N GLY A 115 5.17 12.32 -5.68
CA GLY A 115 3.80 12.79 -5.79
C GLY A 115 3.25 13.31 -4.46
N GLN A 116 3.54 12.62 -3.35
CA GLN A 116 3.21 13.09 -2.01
C GLN A 116 3.93 14.41 -1.67
N ALA A 117 5.24 14.47 -1.91
CA ALA A 117 6.05 15.66 -1.64
C ALA A 117 5.57 16.90 -2.44
N LEU A 118 5.10 16.70 -3.66
CA LEU A 118 4.55 17.77 -4.50
C LEU A 118 3.13 18.18 -4.09
N THR A 119 2.33 17.24 -3.59
CA THR A 119 0.90 17.44 -3.40
C THR A 119 0.56 17.92 -2.00
N TRP A 120 1.08 17.27 -0.95
CA TRP A 120 0.70 17.57 0.44
C TRP A 120 0.92 19.03 0.88
N PRO A 121 2.02 19.71 0.47
CA PRO A 121 2.22 21.11 0.83
C PRO A 121 1.18 22.08 0.26
N LEU A 122 0.47 21.68 -0.80
CA LEU A 122 -0.54 22.49 -1.46
C LEU A 122 -1.91 22.45 -0.78
N PHE A 123 -2.08 21.52 0.17
CA PHE A 123 -3.34 21.32 0.89
C PHE A 123 -3.18 21.70 2.36
N GLN A 124 -4.17 22.42 2.87
CA GLN A 124 -4.24 22.77 4.28
C GLN A 124 -4.39 21.52 5.16
N PRO A 125 -3.94 21.53 6.43
CA PRO A 125 -4.00 20.36 7.31
C PRO A 125 -5.39 19.73 7.39
N HIS A 126 -6.47 20.54 7.43
CA HIS A 126 -7.84 20.05 7.49
C HIS A 126 -8.34 19.41 6.17
N GLU A 127 -7.71 19.72 5.03
CA GLU A 127 -8.04 19.13 3.72
C GLU A 127 -7.32 17.78 3.49
N ARG A 128 -6.23 17.53 4.21
CA ARG A 128 -5.34 16.37 4.00
C ARG A 128 -6.02 15.03 4.24
N ALA A 129 -7.03 14.99 5.13
CA ALA A 129 -7.80 13.76 5.36
C ALA A 129 -8.58 13.33 4.10
N LYS A 130 -9.19 14.28 3.37
CA LYS A 130 -9.87 14.01 2.11
C LYS A 130 -8.89 13.59 1.01
N LEU A 131 -7.73 14.24 0.94
CA LEU A 131 -6.66 13.87 0.01
C LEU A 131 -6.16 12.45 0.31
N SER A 132 -5.90 12.12 1.57
CA SER A 132 -5.49 10.80 2.01
C SER A 132 -6.53 9.73 1.65
N ALA A 133 -7.82 10.04 1.84
CA ALA A 133 -8.91 9.14 1.43
C ALA A 133 -8.89 8.89 -0.09
N ALA A 134 -8.70 9.92 -0.91
CA ALA A 134 -8.59 9.77 -2.37
C ALA A 134 -7.40 8.86 -2.76
N VAL A 135 -6.25 9.04 -2.12
CA VAL A 135 -5.06 8.18 -2.32
C VAL A 135 -5.36 6.73 -1.93
N MET A 136 -6.00 6.52 -0.76
CA MET A 136 -6.34 5.18 -0.30
C MET A 136 -7.37 4.49 -1.19
N LEU A 137 -8.34 5.24 -1.75
CA LEU A 137 -9.32 4.70 -2.70
C LEU A 137 -8.66 4.27 -4.01
N VAL A 138 -7.69 5.01 -4.52
CA VAL A 138 -6.87 4.58 -5.67
C VAL A 138 -6.09 3.32 -5.31
N GLY A 139 -5.54 3.26 -4.08
CA GLY A 139 -4.85 2.08 -3.54
C GLY A 139 -5.73 0.83 -3.47
N LEU A 140 -7.02 1.00 -3.25
CA LEU A 140 -8.01 -0.08 -3.24
C LEU A 140 -8.45 -0.49 -4.67
N LEU A 141 -8.59 0.50 -5.56
CA LEU A 141 -9.10 0.30 -6.92
C LEU A 141 -8.13 -0.49 -7.80
N ALA A 142 -6.82 -0.20 -7.72
CA ALA A 142 -5.83 -0.82 -8.59
C ALA A 142 -5.75 -2.36 -8.44
N PRO A 143 -5.63 -2.93 -7.22
CA PRO A 143 -5.70 -4.38 -7.05
C PRO A 143 -7.04 -4.99 -7.44
N ALA A 144 -8.15 -4.27 -7.25
CA ALA A 144 -9.48 -4.75 -7.60
C ALA A 144 -9.69 -4.83 -9.13
N CYS A 145 -9.14 -3.88 -9.89
CA CYS A 145 -9.26 -3.86 -11.34
C CYS A 145 -8.23 -4.77 -12.05
N SER A 146 -7.08 -5.02 -11.43
CA SER A 146 -5.97 -5.76 -12.06
C SER A 146 -6.36 -7.15 -12.57
N PRO A 147 -7.10 -8.01 -11.82
CA PRO A 147 -7.49 -9.32 -12.31
C PRO A 147 -8.41 -9.26 -13.53
N ALA A 148 -9.39 -8.37 -13.52
CA ALA A 148 -10.33 -8.23 -14.63
C ALA A 148 -9.65 -7.73 -15.91
N ILE A 149 -8.87 -6.65 -15.79
CA ILE A 149 -8.15 -6.07 -16.92
C ILE A 149 -7.09 -7.06 -17.43
N GLY A 150 -6.29 -7.63 -16.52
CA GLY A 150 -5.22 -8.56 -16.87
C GLY A 150 -5.75 -9.83 -17.52
N GLY A 151 -6.83 -10.41 -16.98
CA GLY A 151 -7.48 -11.61 -17.55
C GLY A 151 -7.98 -11.36 -18.97
N LEU A 152 -8.74 -10.28 -19.18
CA LEU A 152 -9.24 -9.90 -20.51
C LEU A 152 -8.11 -9.70 -21.52
N LEU A 153 -7.00 -9.06 -21.12
CA LEU A 153 -5.86 -8.83 -22.01
C LEU A 153 -5.13 -10.11 -22.39
N VAL A 154 -4.97 -11.04 -21.44
CA VAL A 154 -4.33 -12.34 -21.68
C VAL A 154 -5.19 -13.20 -22.62
N GLU A 155 -6.51 -13.20 -22.42
CA GLU A 155 -7.46 -13.98 -23.24
C GLU A 155 -7.63 -13.40 -24.64
N ALA A 156 -7.79 -12.07 -24.76
CA ALA A 156 -8.08 -11.43 -26.04
C ALA A 156 -6.83 -11.27 -26.93
N PHE A 157 -5.65 -11.13 -26.35
CA PHE A 157 -4.43 -10.84 -27.09
C PHE A 157 -3.28 -11.79 -26.71
N SER A 158 -2.48 -11.44 -25.68
CA SER A 158 -1.40 -12.26 -25.14
C SER A 158 -0.97 -11.74 -23.77
N TRP A 159 -0.16 -12.54 -23.06
CA TRP A 159 0.42 -12.14 -21.78
C TRP A 159 1.25 -10.85 -21.85
N ARG A 160 1.81 -10.51 -23.01
CA ARG A 160 2.62 -9.31 -23.22
C ARG A 160 1.82 -8.02 -23.01
N TRP A 161 0.52 -8.06 -23.33
CA TRP A 161 -0.36 -6.91 -23.22
C TRP A 161 -0.63 -6.45 -21.78
N VAL A 162 -0.43 -7.32 -20.78
CA VAL A 162 -0.52 -6.88 -19.39
C VAL A 162 0.53 -5.83 -19.02
N PHE A 163 1.69 -5.88 -19.70
CA PHE A 163 2.74 -4.86 -19.54
C PHE A 163 2.44 -3.60 -20.37
N PHE A 164 1.88 -3.75 -21.55
CA PHE A 164 1.55 -2.62 -22.42
C PHE A 164 0.33 -1.83 -21.91
N ALA A 165 -0.55 -2.44 -21.13
CA ALA A 165 -1.80 -1.84 -20.65
C ALA A 165 -1.62 -0.53 -19.89
N SER A 166 -0.50 -0.38 -19.19
CA SER A 166 -0.19 0.84 -18.43
C SER A 166 0.32 1.99 -19.30
N LEU A 167 0.82 1.72 -20.51
CA LEU A 167 1.48 2.74 -21.36
C LEU A 167 0.57 3.90 -21.76
N PRO A 168 -0.70 3.71 -22.15
CA PRO A 168 -1.59 4.83 -22.47
C PRO A 168 -1.81 5.76 -21.29
N VAL A 169 -2.00 5.19 -20.09
CA VAL A 169 -2.18 5.97 -18.85
C VAL A 169 -0.87 6.66 -18.46
N ALA A 170 0.28 6.00 -18.64
CA ALA A 170 1.58 6.58 -18.39
C ALA A 170 1.86 7.77 -19.33
N LEU A 171 1.51 7.67 -20.61
CA LEU A 171 1.62 8.75 -21.59
C LEU A 171 0.72 9.93 -21.21
N LEU A 172 -0.54 9.66 -20.86
CA LEU A 172 -1.45 10.70 -20.38
C LEU A 172 -0.88 11.40 -19.15
N THR A 173 -0.43 10.62 -18.16
CA THR A 173 0.18 11.17 -16.92
C THR A 173 1.42 12.00 -17.23
N PHE A 174 2.25 11.56 -18.17
CA PHE A 174 3.43 12.29 -18.60
C PHE A 174 3.06 13.64 -19.22
N VAL A 175 2.10 13.68 -20.14
CA VAL A 175 1.62 14.91 -20.77
C VAL A 175 1.03 15.86 -19.73
N LEU A 176 0.23 15.34 -18.80
CA LEU A 176 -0.33 16.16 -17.72
C LEU A 176 0.76 16.69 -16.79
N ALA A 177 1.76 15.85 -16.44
CA ALA A 177 2.88 16.27 -15.61
C ALA A 177 3.73 17.37 -16.27
N VAL A 178 4.02 17.25 -17.57
CA VAL A 178 4.74 18.30 -18.32
C VAL A 178 3.98 19.61 -18.28
N ARG A 179 2.66 19.58 -18.49
CA ARG A 179 1.83 20.80 -18.62
C ARG A 179 1.44 21.42 -17.28
N TRP A 180 1.30 20.62 -16.23
CA TRP A 180 0.68 21.06 -14.97
C TRP A 180 1.65 21.20 -13.81
N LEU A 181 2.76 20.45 -13.81
CA LEU A 181 3.74 20.59 -12.75
C LEU A 181 4.69 21.78 -13.04
N ASN A 182 4.90 22.61 -12.02
CA ASN A 182 5.86 23.70 -12.08
C ASN A 182 7.24 23.22 -11.64
N ASP A 183 8.26 23.71 -12.32
CA ASP A 183 9.66 23.55 -11.92
C ASP A 183 9.97 24.62 -10.85
N THR A 184 9.86 24.27 -9.60
CA THR A 184 10.29 25.15 -8.50
C THR A 184 11.72 24.76 -8.11
N PRO A 185 12.73 25.63 -8.39
CA PRO A 185 14.07 25.41 -7.85
C PRO A 185 13.99 25.39 -6.33
N ARG A 186 14.37 24.30 -5.69
CA ARG A 186 14.50 24.26 -4.24
C ARG A 186 15.93 24.61 -3.85
N PRO A 187 16.13 25.35 -2.74
CA PRO A 187 17.46 25.56 -2.22
C PRO A 187 18.08 24.20 -1.90
N VAL A 188 19.32 24.01 -2.35
CA VAL A 188 20.09 22.81 -2.06
C VAL A 188 20.31 22.75 -0.55
N ARG A 189 19.66 21.81 0.11
CA ARG A 189 19.88 21.52 1.53
C ARG A 189 21.03 20.53 1.67
N PRO A 190 21.77 20.54 2.80
CA PRO A 190 22.71 19.47 3.09
C PRO A 190 21.93 18.14 3.18
N THR A 191 22.17 17.27 2.20
CA THR A 191 21.50 15.99 2.05
C THR A 191 21.74 15.10 3.24
N ARG A 192 20.73 14.82 4.03
CA ARG A 192 20.71 13.74 4.99
C ARG A 192 20.03 12.54 4.35
N PHE A 193 20.79 11.50 4.11
CA PHE A 193 20.24 10.21 3.71
C PHE A 193 19.39 9.68 4.88
N LEU A 194 18.08 9.50 4.65
CA LEU A 194 17.10 9.11 5.66
C LEU A 194 17.16 9.98 6.93
N PRO A 195 16.47 11.11 6.97
CA PRO A 195 16.46 11.99 8.14
C PRO A 195 15.65 11.38 9.28
N LEU A 196 16.29 10.49 10.05
CA LEU A 196 15.69 9.87 11.24
C LEU A 196 15.30 10.90 12.31
N SER A 197 15.79 12.14 12.19
CA SER A 197 15.34 13.26 13.02
C SER A 197 13.82 13.51 12.94
N LEU A 198 13.19 13.21 11.83
CA LEU A 198 11.73 13.31 11.67
C LEU A 198 10.96 12.34 12.57
N LEU A 199 11.60 11.27 13.04
CA LEU A 199 11.02 10.38 14.04
C LEU A 199 10.92 11.03 15.43
N ALA A 200 11.42 12.26 15.63
CA ALA A 200 11.14 13.04 16.82
C ALA A 200 9.65 13.47 16.87
N ASP A 201 8.98 13.63 15.73
CA ASP A 201 7.53 13.89 15.71
C ASP A 201 6.75 12.67 16.21
N PRO A 202 6.04 12.82 17.37
CA PRO A 202 5.30 11.72 17.95
C PRO A 202 4.13 11.25 17.08
N LEU A 203 3.57 12.14 16.25
CA LEU A 203 2.43 11.80 15.39
C LEU A 203 2.87 10.99 14.18
N LEU A 204 4.01 11.32 13.57
CA LEU A 204 4.61 10.52 12.50
C LEU A 204 4.99 9.13 13.01
N ARG A 205 5.67 9.03 14.16
CA ARG A 205 6.00 7.73 14.78
C ARG A 205 4.75 6.89 15.05
N PHE A 206 3.71 7.51 15.57
CA PHE A 206 2.45 6.84 15.84
C PHE A 206 1.80 6.31 14.55
N ALA A 207 1.77 7.12 13.50
CA ALA A 207 1.26 6.73 12.20
C ALA A 207 2.07 5.56 11.59
N MET A 208 3.40 5.59 11.71
CA MET A 208 4.29 4.52 11.26
C MET A 208 4.07 3.21 12.04
N LEU A 209 3.87 3.31 13.35
CA LEU A 209 3.55 2.15 14.20
C LEU A 209 2.20 1.52 13.82
N ILE A 210 1.18 2.34 13.58
CA ILE A 210 -0.12 1.84 13.09
C ILE A 210 0.07 1.03 11.81
N TYR A 211 0.86 1.56 10.87
CA TYR A 211 1.08 0.88 9.59
C TYR A 211 1.79 -0.46 9.74
N LEU A 212 2.77 -0.53 10.65
CA LEU A 212 3.47 -1.77 10.96
C LEU A 212 2.54 -2.81 11.59
N CYS A 213 1.75 -2.38 12.59
CA CYS A 213 0.96 -3.31 13.41
C CYS A 213 -0.40 -3.68 12.82
N VAL A 214 -0.97 -2.87 11.90
CA VAL A 214 -2.33 -3.09 11.39
C VAL A 214 -2.30 -3.53 9.93
N PRO A 215 -1.96 -2.68 8.93
CA PRO A 215 -1.86 -3.15 7.54
C PRO A 215 -0.77 -4.21 7.34
N GLY A 216 0.37 -4.07 8.04
CA GLY A 216 1.45 -5.06 7.97
C GLY A 216 0.98 -6.44 8.41
N MET A 217 0.30 -6.54 9.56
CA MET A 217 -0.24 -7.81 10.04
C MET A 217 -1.34 -8.34 9.13
N PHE A 218 -2.18 -7.49 8.55
CA PHE A 218 -3.21 -7.93 7.60
C PHE A 218 -2.60 -8.63 6.38
N ILE A 219 -1.51 -8.11 5.81
CA ILE A 219 -0.83 -8.75 4.67
C ILE A 219 -0.37 -10.16 5.04
N GLY A 220 0.26 -10.33 6.20
CA GLY A 220 0.68 -11.64 6.70
C GLY A 220 -0.50 -12.58 6.97
N VAL A 221 -1.57 -12.07 7.59
CA VAL A 221 -2.80 -12.84 7.85
C VAL A 221 -3.47 -13.26 6.55
N ASN A 222 -3.46 -12.41 5.52
CA ASN A 222 -4.03 -12.73 4.22
C ASN A 222 -3.31 -13.93 3.58
N VAL A 223 -1.98 -13.90 3.55
CA VAL A 223 -1.17 -14.98 2.97
C VAL A 223 -1.33 -16.28 3.75
N VAL A 224 -1.10 -16.25 5.06
CA VAL A 224 -1.17 -17.43 5.93
C VAL A 224 -2.62 -17.94 6.04
N GLY A 225 -3.58 -17.01 6.12
CA GLY A 225 -5.01 -17.31 6.22
C GLY A 225 -5.56 -18.00 4.98
N MET A 226 -5.06 -17.66 3.78
CA MET A 226 -5.46 -18.33 2.55
C MET A 226 -5.13 -19.84 2.60
N PHE A 227 -3.90 -20.19 3.02
CA PHE A 227 -3.51 -21.60 3.19
C PHE A 227 -4.31 -22.31 4.30
N TYR A 228 -4.53 -21.60 5.41
CA TYR A 228 -5.33 -22.12 6.52
C TYR A 228 -6.77 -22.44 6.09
N LEU A 229 -7.44 -21.47 5.45
CA LEU A 229 -8.82 -21.61 5.00
C LEU A 229 -8.97 -22.72 3.97
N GLN A 230 -8.08 -22.81 2.97
CA GLN A 230 -8.10 -23.92 2.01
C GLN A 230 -8.03 -25.28 2.70
N ARG A 231 -7.18 -25.41 3.73
CA ARG A 231 -6.98 -26.67 4.45
C ARG A 231 -8.15 -27.02 5.37
N VAL A 232 -8.76 -26.03 6.03
CA VAL A 232 -9.81 -26.25 7.02
C VAL A 232 -11.18 -26.37 6.39
N THR A 233 -11.51 -25.49 5.44
CA THR A 233 -12.84 -25.45 4.81
C THR A 233 -12.94 -26.26 3.52
N GLY A 234 -11.81 -26.63 2.93
CA GLY A 234 -11.79 -27.27 1.60
C GLY A 234 -12.25 -26.38 0.44
N LEU A 235 -12.47 -25.07 0.68
CA LEU A 235 -12.90 -24.14 -0.34
C LEU A 235 -11.84 -23.98 -1.42
N ALA A 236 -12.28 -23.88 -2.66
CA ALA A 236 -11.40 -23.57 -3.79
C ALA A 236 -10.72 -22.19 -3.61
N PRO A 237 -9.49 -22.00 -4.11
CA PRO A 237 -8.77 -20.72 -4.01
C PRO A 237 -9.57 -19.51 -4.51
N GLY A 238 -10.36 -19.69 -5.58
CA GLY A 238 -11.23 -18.65 -6.11
C GLY A 238 -12.36 -18.22 -5.18
N ALA A 239 -12.94 -19.18 -4.43
CA ALA A 239 -13.98 -18.88 -3.44
C ALA A 239 -13.39 -18.09 -2.24
N ILE A 240 -12.18 -18.44 -1.79
CA ILE A 240 -11.47 -17.69 -0.76
C ILE A 240 -11.08 -16.30 -1.28
N GLY A 241 -10.63 -16.21 -2.52
CA GLY A 241 -10.35 -14.93 -3.18
C GLY A 241 -11.58 -14.02 -3.27
N ALA A 242 -12.78 -14.58 -3.43
CA ALA A 242 -14.04 -13.82 -3.44
C ALA A 242 -14.35 -13.15 -2.10
N LEU A 243 -13.75 -13.60 -0.98
CA LEU A 243 -13.85 -12.91 0.32
C LEU A 243 -13.16 -11.54 0.34
N MET A 244 -12.31 -11.25 -0.65
CA MET A 244 -11.76 -9.91 -0.85
C MET A 244 -12.85 -8.90 -1.27
N VAL A 245 -14.00 -9.33 -1.77
CA VAL A 245 -15.12 -8.43 -2.13
C VAL A 245 -15.70 -7.77 -0.88
N PRO A 246 -16.21 -8.50 0.13
CA PRO A 246 -16.69 -7.87 1.38
C PRO A 246 -15.59 -7.08 2.10
N TRP A 247 -14.34 -7.55 2.06
CA TRP A 247 -13.18 -6.79 2.56
C TRP A 247 -13.05 -5.44 1.84
N SER A 248 -13.12 -5.41 0.52
CA SER A 248 -12.99 -4.20 -0.30
C SER A 248 -14.13 -3.22 -0.09
N LEU A 249 -15.37 -3.72 0.03
CA LEU A 249 -16.54 -2.87 0.31
C LEU A 249 -16.45 -2.20 1.69
N ALA A 250 -16.06 -2.96 2.70
CA ALA A 250 -15.84 -2.43 4.04
C ALA A 250 -14.67 -1.43 4.08
N SER A 251 -13.60 -1.71 3.33
CA SER A 251 -12.46 -0.82 3.17
C SER A 251 -12.86 0.50 2.52
N PHE A 252 -13.65 0.45 1.43
CA PHE A 252 -14.16 1.64 0.77
C PHE A 252 -14.99 2.51 1.72
N ALA A 253 -15.90 1.89 2.49
CA ALA A 253 -16.72 2.60 3.47
C ALA A 253 -15.85 3.24 4.58
N ALA A 254 -14.88 2.51 5.13
CA ALA A 254 -13.98 2.99 6.19
C ALA A 254 -13.09 4.15 5.71
N ILE A 255 -12.53 4.06 4.50
CA ILE A 255 -11.70 5.12 3.91
C ILE A 255 -12.53 6.39 3.69
N THR A 256 -13.73 6.24 3.12
CA THR A 256 -14.66 7.36 2.88
C THR A 256 -15.09 8.01 4.20
N PHE A 257 -15.40 7.19 5.21
CA PHE A 257 -15.73 7.66 6.55
C PHE A 257 -14.57 8.47 7.17
N THR A 258 -13.34 7.94 7.12
CA THR A 258 -12.16 8.64 7.64
C THR A 258 -11.97 9.98 6.92
N GLY A 259 -12.03 10.01 5.59
CA GLY A 259 -11.86 11.23 4.81
C GLY A 259 -12.87 12.33 5.17
N ARG A 260 -14.09 11.94 5.59
CA ARG A 260 -15.15 12.87 5.96
C ARG A 260 -15.10 13.30 7.43
N TYR A 261 -14.76 12.38 8.32
CA TYR A 261 -14.94 12.57 9.76
C TYR A 261 -13.65 12.67 10.58
N PHE A 262 -12.48 12.50 9.95
CA PHE A 262 -11.19 12.60 10.63
C PHE A 262 -11.02 13.89 11.42
N ASN A 263 -11.38 15.04 10.83
CA ASN A 263 -11.23 16.35 11.47
C ASN A 263 -12.16 16.52 12.69
N ARG A 264 -13.28 15.79 12.72
CA ARG A 264 -14.24 15.85 13.83
C ARG A 264 -13.82 14.95 15.00
N PHE A 265 -13.39 13.73 14.71
CA PHE A 265 -13.09 12.73 15.75
C PHE A 265 -11.62 12.69 16.13
N GLY A 266 -10.74 13.12 15.23
CA GLY A 266 -9.30 12.98 15.38
C GLY A 266 -8.82 11.53 15.24
N PRO A 267 -7.49 11.28 15.32
CA PRO A 267 -6.93 9.96 15.05
C PRO A 267 -7.25 8.92 16.13
N ARG A 268 -7.34 9.32 17.40
CA ARG A 268 -7.43 8.38 18.54
C ARG A 268 -8.64 7.43 18.46
N PRO A 269 -9.91 7.88 18.37
CA PRO A 269 -11.06 6.97 18.34
C PRO A 269 -11.09 6.13 17.08
N LEU A 270 -10.66 6.67 15.93
CA LEU A 270 -10.64 5.95 14.67
C LEU A 270 -9.65 4.77 14.71
N VAL A 271 -8.47 4.97 15.30
CA VAL A 271 -7.48 3.90 15.48
C VAL A 271 -7.96 2.86 16.48
N VAL A 272 -8.57 3.29 17.61
CA VAL A 272 -9.12 2.37 18.61
C VAL A 272 -10.15 1.43 17.97
N ILE A 273 -11.14 2.00 17.29
CA ILE A 273 -12.19 1.23 16.62
C ILE A 273 -11.56 0.33 15.54
N GLY A 274 -10.66 0.86 14.73
CA GLY A 274 -10.02 0.12 13.64
C GLY A 274 -9.20 -1.07 14.12
N CYS A 275 -8.38 -0.90 15.17
CA CYS A 275 -7.61 -1.99 15.78
C CYS A 275 -8.51 -3.09 16.36
N LEU A 276 -9.58 -2.70 17.05
CA LEU A 276 -10.53 -3.66 17.64
C LEU A 276 -11.27 -4.44 16.54
N LEU A 277 -11.76 -3.78 15.50
CA LEU A 277 -12.43 -4.44 14.38
C LEU A 277 -11.52 -5.42 13.66
N GLN A 278 -10.28 -5.02 13.34
CA GLN A 278 -9.35 -5.90 12.66
C GLN A 278 -8.92 -7.07 13.53
N ALA A 279 -8.59 -6.84 14.80
CA ALA A 279 -8.24 -7.92 15.72
C ALA A 279 -9.40 -8.91 15.90
N MET A 280 -10.63 -8.41 15.99
CA MET A 280 -11.83 -9.25 16.09
C MET A 280 -12.03 -10.07 14.81
N GLY A 281 -11.85 -9.49 13.64
CA GLY A 281 -11.89 -10.20 12.36
C GLY A 281 -10.85 -11.32 12.27
N ILE A 282 -9.60 -11.05 12.72
CA ILE A 282 -8.53 -12.07 12.80
C ILE A 282 -8.90 -13.18 13.76
N MET A 283 -9.43 -12.85 14.95
CA MET A 283 -9.83 -13.83 15.95
C MET A 283 -11.01 -14.70 15.50
N LEU A 284 -11.90 -14.19 14.65
CA LEU A 284 -12.96 -14.98 14.06
C LEU A 284 -12.43 -16.12 13.17
N LEU A 285 -11.27 -15.94 12.53
CA LEU A 285 -10.65 -17.00 11.73
C LEU A 285 -10.37 -18.26 12.56
N LEU A 286 -10.12 -18.12 13.86
CA LEU A 286 -9.88 -19.25 14.78
C LEU A 286 -11.12 -20.12 15.04
N LYS A 287 -12.31 -19.58 14.77
CA LYS A 287 -13.58 -20.29 14.96
C LYS A 287 -14.08 -20.96 13.69
N ILE A 288 -13.33 -20.84 12.60
CA ILE A 288 -13.71 -21.38 11.30
C ILE A 288 -13.28 -22.86 11.24
N ASP A 289 -14.23 -23.71 10.92
CA ASP A 289 -14.09 -25.15 10.65
C ASP A 289 -14.73 -25.50 9.29
N ALA A 290 -14.77 -26.81 8.99
CA ALA A 290 -15.32 -27.31 7.72
C ALA A 290 -16.82 -27.00 7.54
N ASP A 291 -17.55 -26.92 8.64
CA ASP A 291 -19.01 -26.75 8.65
C ASP A 291 -19.41 -25.27 8.92
N SER A 292 -18.43 -24.38 9.04
CA SER A 292 -18.69 -22.98 9.35
C SER A 292 -19.48 -22.28 8.25
N PRO A 293 -20.53 -21.50 8.60
CA PRO A 293 -21.33 -20.81 7.60
C PRO A 293 -20.49 -19.74 6.88
N LEU A 294 -20.70 -19.59 5.57
CA LEU A 294 -20.03 -18.59 4.75
C LEU A 294 -20.18 -17.16 5.32
N ALA A 295 -21.29 -16.90 6.01
CA ALA A 295 -21.54 -15.62 6.68
C ALA A 295 -20.47 -15.26 7.72
N LEU A 296 -19.90 -16.24 8.41
CA LEU A 296 -18.83 -16.03 9.40
C LEU A 296 -17.53 -15.58 8.70
N LEU A 297 -17.20 -16.20 7.57
CA LEU A 297 -16.07 -15.80 6.74
C LEU A 297 -16.25 -14.38 6.19
N ILE A 298 -17.43 -14.09 5.64
CA ILE A 298 -17.78 -12.74 5.15
C ILE A 298 -17.63 -11.73 6.28
N LEU A 299 -18.13 -12.01 7.46
CA LEU A 299 -18.02 -11.13 8.63
C LEU A 299 -16.55 -10.90 9.01
N ALA A 300 -15.73 -11.94 9.08
CA ALA A 300 -14.31 -11.83 9.42
C ALA A 300 -13.57 -10.92 8.44
N PHE A 301 -13.76 -11.11 7.13
CA PHE A 301 -13.11 -10.29 6.11
C PHE A 301 -13.66 -8.85 6.08
N THR A 302 -14.96 -8.66 6.32
CA THR A 302 -15.58 -7.33 6.47
C THR A 302 -14.96 -6.57 7.63
N LEU A 303 -14.82 -7.20 8.80
CA LEU A 303 -14.22 -6.58 9.99
C LEU A 303 -12.74 -6.25 9.76
N MET A 304 -11.97 -7.15 9.15
CA MET A 304 -10.57 -6.89 8.81
C MET A 304 -10.43 -5.76 7.79
N GLY A 305 -11.29 -5.72 6.77
CA GLY A 305 -11.28 -4.67 5.75
C GLY A 305 -11.62 -3.31 6.32
N GLY A 306 -12.72 -3.22 7.06
CA GLY A 306 -13.16 -1.99 7.72
C GLY A 306 -12.15 -1.50 8.76
N GLY A 307 -11.71 -2.38 9.65
CA GLY A 307 -10.76 -2.05 10.71
C GLY A 307 -9.39 -1.65 10.18
N GLY A 308 -8.82 -2.45 9.29
CA GLY A 308 -7.51 -2.17 8.70
C GLY A 308 -7.48 -0.88 7.89
N SER A 309 -8.52 -0.64 7.11
CA SER A 309 -8.61 0.58 6.29
C SER A 309 -8.91 1.83 7.11
N LEU A 310 -9.67 1.70 8.20
CA LEU A 310 -9.86 2.80 9.16
C LEU A 310 -8.52 3.22 9.78
N CYS A 311 -7.71 2.26 10.20
CA CYS A 311 -6.37 2.51 10.73
C CYS A 311 -5.42 3.07 9.68
N SER A 312 -5.36 2.46 8.49
CA SER A 312 -4.45 2.89 7.41
C SER A 312 -4.74 4.31 6.95
N SER A 313 -6.03 4.63 6.73
CA SER A 313 -6.46 5.96 6.30
C SER A 313 -6.22 7.02 7.38
N THR A 314 -6.43 6.65 8.64
CA THR A 314 -6.13 7.52 9.80
C THR A 314 -4.63 7.77 9.93
N ALA A 315 -3.80 6.72 9.80
CA ALA A 315 -2.35 6.84 9.83
C ALA A 315 -1.83 7.74 8.69
N GLN A 316 -2.30 7.52 7.47
CA GLN A 316 -1.94 8.34 6.31
C GLN A 316 -2.35 9.80 6.49
N SER A 317 -3.52 10.07 7.08
CA SER A 317 -4.02 11.42 7.35
C SER A 317 -3.23 12.13 8.46
N SER A 318 -2.70 11.35 9.41
CA SER A 318 -1.95 11.87 10.56
C SER A 318 -0.47 12.09 10.27
N ALA A 319 0.13 11.26 9.41
CA ALA A 319 1.58 11.17 9.22
C ALA A 319 2.27 12.51 8.91
N PHE A 320 1.59 13.40 8.18
CA PHE A 320 2.19 14.65 7.70
C PHE A 320 1.57 15.91 8.32
N LEU A 321 0.77 15.79 9.39
CA LEU A 321 0.08 16.96 9.98
C LEU A 321 1.04 17.99 10.55
N HIS A 322 2.15 17.55 11.13
CA HIS A 322 3.16 18.42 11.72
C HIS A 322 4.34 18.71 10.78
N THR A 323 4.42 18.02 9.65
CA THR A 323 5.56 18.13 8.74
C THR A 323 5.52 19.47 7.99
N PRO A 324 6.57 20.31 8.10
CA PRO A 324 6.72 21.52 7.29
C PRO A 324 6.80 21.17 5.80
N ALA A 325 6.35 22.11 4.94
CA ALA A 325 6.38 21.91 3.49
C ALA A 325 7.79 21.58 2.96
N GLU A 326 8.79 22.13 3.61
CA GLU A 326 10.20 21.99 3.26
C GLU A 326 10.77 20.59 3.56
N GLU A 327 10.22 19.89 4.58
CA GLU A 327 10.63 18.55 5.00
C GLU A 327 9.76 17.46 4.38
N MET A 328 8.77 17.84 3.58
CA MET A 328 7.81 16.90 2.99
C MET A 328 8.46 15.82 2.11
N PRO A 329 9.49 16.10 1.28
CA PRO A 329 10.17 15.05 0.52
C PRO A 329 10.78 13.97 1.42
N ASP A 330 11.44 14.38 2.49
CA ASP A 330 12.08 13.49 3.46
C ASP A 330 11.06 12.67 4.23
N ALA A 331 9.99 13.32 4.70
CA ALA A 331 8.89 12.64 5.40
C ALA A 331 8.18 11.65 4.49
N SER A 332 7.97 11.99 3.22
CA SER A 332 7.35 11.10 2.22
C SER A 332 8.23 9.88 1.91
N ALA A 333 9.56 10.07 1.79
CA ALA A 333 10.49 8.96 1.60
C ALA A 333 10.47 8.01 2.80
N LEU A 334 10.57 8.54 4.01
CA LEU A 334 10.54 7.76 5.26
C LEU A 334 9.21 7.02 5.44
N TRP A 335 8.09 7.68 5.17
CA TRP A 335 6.75 7.10 5.22
C TRP A 335 6.58 5.92 4.26
N ASN A 336 6.99 6.10 3.00
CA ASN A 336 6.86 5.05 1.99
C ASN A 336 7.81 3.87 2.25
N LEU A 337 9.02 4.13 2.76
CA LEU A 337 9.92 3.08 3.22
C LEU A 337 9.28 2.27 4.36
N ASN A 338 8.73 2.96 5.38
CA ASN A 338 8.02 2.30 6.47
C ASN A 338 6.86 1.44 5.96
N ARG A 339 6.09 1.93 5.00
CA ARG A 339 4.99 1.18 4.40
C ARG A 339 5.47 -0.14 3.79
N GLN A 340 6.54 -0.12 3.00
CA GLN A 340 7.09 -1.34 2.39
C GLN A 340 7.66 -2.30 3.45
N LEU A 341 8.41 -1.78 4.40
CA LEU A 341 8.96 -2.57 5.50
C LEU A 341 7.85 -3.18 6.36
N SER A 342 6.74 -2.47 6.58
CA SER A 342 5.58 -2.97 7.33
C SER A 342 4.94 -4.19 6.66
N PHE A 343 4.75 -4.13 5.35
CA PHE A 343 4.19 -5.24 4.58
C PHE A 343 5.13 -6.45 4.56
N PHE A 344 6.42 -6.20 4.35
CA PHE A 344 7.43 -7.25 4.40
C PHE A 344 7.53 -7.89 5.79
N ALA A 345 7.64 -7.09 6.85
CA ALA A 345 7.79 -7.56 8.21
C ALA A 345 6.57 -8.37 8.68
N GLY A 346 5.35 -7.90 8.37
CA GLY A 346 4.13 -8.61 8.72
C GLY A 346 4.03 -9.97 8.05
N ASN A 347 4.31 -10.02 6.75
CA ASN A 347 4.31 -11.27 6.00
C ASN A 347 5.41 -12.23 6.48
N ALA A 348 6.64 -11.74 6.65
CA ALA A 348 7.78 -12.56 7.08
C ALA A 348 7.58 -13.11 8.50
N LEU A 349 7.09 -12.28 9.44
CA LEU A 349 6.84 -12.69 10.81
C LEU A 349 5.80 -13.80 10.90
N LEU A 350 4.64 -13.62 10.26
CA LEU A 350 3.57 -14.61 10.34
C LEU A 350 3.91 -15.88 9.55
N ALA A 351 4.59 -15.78 8.42
CA ALA A 351 5.08 -16.95 7.69
C ALA A 351 6.12 -17.73 8.51
N LEU A 352 7.04 -17.04 9.19
CA LEU A 352 8.02 -17.68 10.08
C LEU A 352 7.33 -18.37 11.27
N LEU A 353 6.37 -17.71 11.92
CA LEU A 353 5.61 -18.30 13.03
C LEU A 353 4.85 -19.54 12.56
N ALA A 354 4.21 -19.50 11.39
CA ALA A 354 3.52 -20.65 10.81
C ALA A 354 4.50 -21.81 10.53
N LEU A 355 5.65 -21.51 9.95
CA LEU A 355 6.69 -22.51 9.66
C LEU A 355 7.24 -23.13 10.93
N LEU A 356 7.58 -22.33 11.95
CA LEU A 356 8.06 -22.82 13.24
C LEU A 356 7.03 -23.69 13.95
N ALA A 357 5.76 -23.29 13.94
CA ALA A 357 4.68 -24.07 14.54
C ALA A 357 4.51 -25.44 13.87
N LEU A 358 4.70 -25.52 12.54
CA LEU A 358 4.65 -26.76 11.77
C LEU A 358 5.89 -27.65 11.98
N LEU A 359 7.10 -27.05 12.01
CA LEU A 359 8.36 -27.80 12.13
C LEU A 359 8.59 -28.34 13.53
N LEU A 360 8.34 -27.55 14.56
CA LEU A 360 8.64 -27.91 15.94
C LEU A 360 7.63 -28.90 16.51
N ARG A 361 6.49 -29.15 15.86
CA ARG A 361 5.40 -30.02 16.34
C ARG A 361 5.04 -29.73 17.80
N VAL A 362 5.31 -28.50 18.27
CA VAL A 362 5.08 -28.08 19.66
C VAL A 362 3.62 -28.18 20.03
N PHE A 363 2.74 -28.06 19.02
CA PHE A 363 1.30 -28.15 19.16
C PHE A 363 0.73 -29.11 18.12
N PRO A 364 -0.40 -29.80 18.41
CA PRO A 364 -1.20 -30.44 17.37
C PRO A 364 -1.46 -29.47 16.21
N PRO A 365 -1.53 -29.93 14.94
CA PRO A 365 -1.66 -29.05 13.77
C PRO A 365 -2.78 -28.01 13.84
N ALA A 366 -3.86 -28.32 14.56
CA ALA A 366 -4.97 -27.40 14.81
C ALA A 366 -4.57 -26.18 15.66
N TYR A 367 -3.68 -26.35 16.63
CA TYR A 367 -3.25 -25.28 17.53
C TYR A 367 -2.09 -24.44 16.95
N ALA A 368 -1.36 -24.95 15.96
CA ALA A 368 -0.28 -24.22 15.32
C ALA A 368 -0.77 -22.91 14.68
N TRP A 369 -1.90 -22.96 14.00
CA TRP A 369 -2.52 -21.79 13.37
C TRP A 369 -3.10 -20.81 14.39
N GLN A 370 -3.58 -21.31 15.53
CA GLN A 370 -4.10 -20.45 16.59
C GLN A 370 -3.03 -19.48 17.10
N GLY A 371 -1.82 -19.97 17.36
CA GLY A 371 -0.70 -19.12 17.79
C GLY A 371 -0.38 -18.00 16.81
N VAL A 372 -0.43 -18.29 15.50
CA VAL A 372 -0.17 -17.29 14.45
C VAL A 372 -1.24 -16.19 14.45
N PHE A 373 -2.53 -16.56 14.46
CA PHE A 373 -3.62 -15.56 14.44
C PHE A 373 -3.74 -14.79 15.74
N ILE A 374 -3.52 -15.42 16.89
CA ILE A 374 -3.49 -14.73 18.19
C ILE A 374 -2.34 -13.70 18.20
N SER A 375 -1.14 -14.08 17.74
CA SER A 375 -0.01 -13.17 17.66
C SER A 375 -0.33 -11.99 16.74
N ALA A 376 -0.94 -12.24 15.59
CA ALA A 376 -1.34 -11.18 14.66
C ALA A 376 -2.39 -10.23 15.29
N ALA A 377 -3.38 -10.77 15.99
CA ALA A 377 -4.40 -9.98 16.69
C ALA A 377 -3.79 -9.14 17.83
N VAL A 378 -2.90 -9.72 18.64
CA VAL A 378 -2.20 -9.01 19.72
C VAL A 378 -1.34 -7.86 19.16
N ILE A 379 -0.55 -8.12 18.10
CA ILE A 379 0.26 -7.08 17.45
C ILE A 379 -0.62 -5.97 16.88
N THR A 380 -1.76 -6.31 16.29
CA THR A 380 -2.75 -5.34 15.79
C THR A 380 -3.27 -4.41 16.88
N LEU A 381 -3.29 -4.85 18.13
CA LEU A 381 -3.74 -4.03 19.28
C LEU A 381 -2.62 -3.18 19.91
N LEU A 382 -1.35 -3.38 19.58
CA LEU A 382 -0.24 -2.60 20.14
C LEU A 382 -0.38 -1.08 19.99
N PRO A 383 -0.87 -0.53 18.86
CA PRO A 383 -1.07 0.91 18.75
C PRO A 383 -1.99 1.51 19.81
N LEU A 384 -2.86 0.72 20.43
CA LEU A 384 -3.76 1.18 21.52
C LEU A 384 -2.98 1.71 22.73
N LEU A 385 -1.83 1.11 23.04
CA LEU A 385 -0.97 1.55 24.14
C LEU A 385 -0.46 2.99 23.92
N PHE A 386 -0.19 3.33 22.67
CA PHE A 386 0.26 4.68 22.28
C PHE A 386 -0.90 5.66 22.14
N CYS A 387 -2.11 5.18 21.81
CA CYS A 387 -3.33 6.00 21.79
C CYS A 387 -3.60 6.68 23.13
N LEU A 388 -3.23 6.04 24.25
CA LEU A 388 -3.42 6.59 25.60
C LEU A 388 -2.59 7.87 25.81
N ARG A 389 -1.42 7.98 25.16
CA ARG A 389 -0.51 9.11 25.25
C ARG A 389 -0.81 10.22 24.25
N LEU A 390 -1.68 9.98 23.27
CA LEU A 390 -1.98 10.92 22.21
C LEU A 390 -2.97 11.99 22.67
N ASN A 391 -2.59 13.27 22.57
CA ASN A 391 -3.48 14.39 22.89
C ASN A 391 -4.42 14.68 21.70
N ASN A 392 -5.49 13.89 21.59
CA ASN A 392 -6.45 13.99 20.50
C ASN A 392 -7.14 15.37 20.44
N ARG A 393 -7.38 16.02 21.61
CA ARG A 393 -8.02 17.34 21.67
C ARG A 393 -7.13 18.41 21.02
N ALA A 394 -5.83 18.39 21.28
CA ALA A 394 -4.88 19.33 20.69
C ALA A 394 -4.83 19.18 19.14
N ILE A 395 -4.89 17.95 18.65
CA ILE A 395 -4.90 17.68 17.20
C ILE A 395 -6.18 18.24 16.57
N ILE A 396 -7.35 17.95 17.17
CA ILE A 396 -8.65 18.45 16.68
C ILE A 396 -8.66 19.99 16.72
N HIS A 397 -8.22 20.60 17.81
CA HIS A 397 -8.16 22.07 17.93
C HIS A 397 -7.30 22.68 16.82
N ARG A 398 -6.13 22.11 16.54
CA ARG A 398 -5.25 22.57 15.43
C ARG A 398 -5.93 22.45 14.06
N LEU A 399 -6.67 21.38 13.82
CA LEU A 399 -7.40 21.19 12.57
C LEU A 399 -8.52 22.23 12.41
N HIS A 400 -9.23 22.57 13.51
CA HIS A 400 -10.28 23.60 13.51
C HIS A 400 -9.72 25.02 13.34
N THR A 401 -8.61 25.37 13.98
CA THR A 401 -7.98 26.68 13.81
C THR A 401 -7.44 26.92 12.41
N THR A 402 -7.11 25.86 11.67
CA THR A 402 -6.76 25.99 10.24
C THR A 402 -8.00 26.16 9.34
N LEU A 403 -9.17 25.66 9.77
CA LEU A 403 -10.44 25.88 9.09
C LEU A 403 -10.94 27.34 9.22
N GLU A 404 -10.77 27.96 10.40
CA GLU A 404 -11.22 29.34 10.65
C GLU A 404 -10.35 30.40 9.94
N LYS A 405 -9.12 30.04 9.55
CA LYS A 405 -8.18 30.92 8.84
C LYS A 405 -8.23 30.80 7.31
N SER A 406 -9.03 29.86 6.77
CA SER A 406 -9.18 29.60 5.33
C SER A 406 -10.47 30.19 4.80
#